data_50566bf93c44b3821d83d604774b0f89
#
_entry.id   50566bf93c44b3821d83d604774b0f89
#
_cell.length_a   1.000
_cell.length_b   1.000
_cell.length_c   1.000
_cell.angle_alpha   90.00
_cell.angle_beta   90.00
_cell.angle_gamma   90.00
#
_symmetry.space_group_name_H-M   'P 1'
#
loop_
_entity.id
_entity.type
_entity.pdbx_description
1 polymer ?
#
loop_
_entity_poly.entity_id
_entity_poly.type
_entity_poly.pdbx_seq_one_letter_code
_entity_poly.pdbx_strand_id
1 'polypeptide(L)'
;MTLAARGVPFPVILSAPSGGGKTSIARRLVAERNDVGYSVSCTTRAPRPGEIDGRDYYFLTPEAFDEAAVRGAFAEWAIVHGNRYGTLKREVERVIAAGRHVLMDIDVQGARAFSVAFPDAVRIFILPPSGGVLLERLAMRASESAASFALRVRNARDEVAAAHEYEYVVVNNELERAVAQIASILDAEGARRDRLRALDSQIDSVIAELDAAVGGA
;
A
#
# COMPACT_ATOMS: atom_id res chain seq x y z
N MET A 1 -13.62 -32.76 -7.48
CA MET A 1 -13.80 -31.34 -7.04
C MET A 1 -12.63 -30.56 -7.60
N THR A 2 -12.81 -29.88 -8.72
CA THR A 2 -11.74 -29.13 -9.39
C THR A 2 -11.36 -27.94 -8.51
N LEU A 3 -10.10 -27.89 -8.08
CA LEU A 3 -9.55 -26.73 -7.35
C LEU A 3 -9.51 -25.57 -8.35
N ALA A 4 -10.46 -24.64 -8.24
CA ALA A 4 -10.41 -23.41 -9.03
C ALA A 4 -9.13 -22.64 -8.70
N ALA A 5 -8.44 -22.14 -9.71
CA ALA A 5 -7.27 -21.28 -9.53
C ALA A 5 -7.65 -20.09 -8.65
N ARG A 6 -6.93 -19.89 -7.57
CA ARG A 6 -7.17 -18.79 -6.63
C ARG A 6 -5.97 -17.86 -6.62
N GLY A 7 -6.24 -16.58 -6.65
CA GLY A 7 -5.19 -15.56 -6.50
C GLY A 7 -4.49 -15.66 -5.14
N VAL A 8 -3.17 -15.48 -5.16
CA VAL A 8 -2.35 -15.39 -3.93
C VAL A 8 -2.43 -13.97 -3.41
N PRO A 9 -2.67 -13.76 -2.10
CA PRO A 9 -2.54 -12.44 -1.49
C PRO A 9 -1.17 -11.84 -1.74
N PHE A 10 -1.12 -10.55 -2.00
CA PHE A 10 0.12 -9.81 -2.25
C PHE A 10 0.12 -8.47 -1.52
N PRO A 11 1.32 -7.89 -1.25
CA PRO A 11 1.44 -6.56 -0.69
C PRO A 11 1.05 -5.48 -1.71
N VAL A 12 0.36 -4.44 -1.22
CA VAL A 12 -0.06 -3.27 -1.99
C VAL A 12 0.42 -2.02 -1.27
N ILE A 13 1.23 -1.24 -1.94
CA ILE A 13 1.78 0.01 -1.43
C ILE A 13 1.03 1.17 -2.07
N LEU A 14 0.42 2.01 -1.25
CA LEU A 14 -0.06 3.31 -1.66
C LEU A 14 0.92 4.37 -1.19
N SER A 15 1.44 5.17 -2.11
CA SER A 15 2.22 6.37 -1.77
C SER A 15 1.61 7.61 -2.41
N ALA A 16 1.85 8.74 -1.81
CA ALA A 16 1.38 10.03 -2.28
C ALA A 16 2.21 11.14 -1.65
N PRO A 17 2.26 12.32 -2.25
CA PRO A 17 2.81 13.47 -1.58
C PRO A 17 1.97 13.84 -0.34
N SER A 18 2.59 14.53 0.60
CA SER A 18 1.86 15.06 1.76
C SER A 18 0.64 15.85 1.29
N GLY A 19 -0.55 15.52 1.80
CA GLY A 19 -1.81 16.12 1.32
C GLY A 19 -2.43 15.44 0.08
N GLY A 20 -1.81 14.39 -0.48
CA GLY A 20 -2.32 13.67 -1.67
C GLY A 20 -3.59 12.84 -1.46
N GLY A 21 -4.03 12.62 -0.20
CA GLY A 21 -5.28 11.89 0.09
C GLY A 21 -5.10 10.40 0.34
N LYS A 22 -3.87 9.92 0.46
CA LYS A 22 -3.50 8.51 0.64
C LYS A 22 -4.31 7.77 1.71
N THR A 23 -4.35 8.29 2.94
CA THR A 23 -5.05 7.66 4.07
C THR A 23 -6.58 7.56 3.86
N SER A 24 -7.19 8.57 3.24
CA SER A 24 -8.62 8.55 2.92
C SER A 24 -8.95 7.45 1.92
N ILE A 25 -8.14 7.31 0.88
CA ILE A 25 -8.26 6.24 -0.12
C ILE A 25 -8.05 4.87 0.53
N ALA A 26 -6.99 4.71 1.33
CA ALA A 26 -6.69 3.45 2.01
C ALA A 26 -7.85 2.99 2.90
N ARG A 27 -8.39 3.89 3.74
CA ARG A 27 -9.53 3.59 4.62
C ARG A 27 -10.78 3.20 3.84
N ARG A 28 -11.06 3.90 2.74
CA ARG A 28 -12.22 3.63 1.91
C ARG A 28 -12.10 2.29 1.21
N LEU A 29 -10.94 1.98 0.63
CA LEU A 29 -10.66 0.71 -0.02
C LEU A 29 -10.82 -0.48 0.94
N VAL A 30 -10.25 -0.40 2.14
CA VAL A 30 -10.39 -1.45 3.17
C VAL A 30 -11.84 -1.62 3.64
N ALA A 31 -12.62 -0.55 3.68
CA ALA A 31 -14.03 -0.60 4.06
C ALA A 31 -14.90 -1.26 2.97
N GLU A 32 -14.55 -1.14 1.70
CA GLU A 32 -15.33 -1.65 0.57
C GLU A 32 -14.90 -3.04 0.10
N ARG A 33 -13.67 -3.49 0.43
CA ARG A 33 -13.11 -4.76 -0.06
C ARG A 33 -12.76 -5.70 1.08
N ASN A 34 -13.45 -6.82 1.16
CA ASN A 34 -13.22 -7.85 2.17
C ASN A 34 -11.90 -8.63 1.95
N ASP A 35 -11.38 -8.62 0.73
CA ASP A 35 -10.11 -9.25 0.35
C ASP A 35 -8.88 -8.36 0.56
N VAL A 36 -9.07 -7.14 1.09
CA VAL A 36 -8.00 -6.21 1.46
C VAL A 36 -7.96 -6.05 2.97
N GLY A 37 -6.77 -6.11 3.55
CA GLY A 37 -6.52 -5.83 4.96
C GLY A 37 -5.47 -4.74 5.13
N TYR A 38 -5.61 -3.91 6.15
CA TYR A 38 -4.68 -2.83 6.43
C TYR A 38 -3.54 -3.27 7.35
N SER A 39 -2.32 -2.88 7.03
CA SER A 39 -1.16 -3.00 7.89
C SER A 39 -0.97 -1.70 8.68
N VAL A 40 -1.10 -1.78 9.99
CA VAL A 40 -0.90 -0.62 10.87
C VAL A 40 0.59 -0.39 11.04
N SER A 41 1.07 0.80 10.63
CA SER A 41 2.47 1.20 10.76
C SER A 41 2.82 1.67 12.17
N CYS A 42 4.10 1.55 12.55
CA CYS A 42 4.65 2.18 13.75
C CYS A 42 5.15 3.59 13.45
N THR A 43 5.11 4.47 14.45
CA THR A 43 5.76 5.79 14.38
C THR A 43 6.22 6.25 15.75
N THR A 44 7.30 7.06 15.75
CA THR A 44 7.75 7.80 16.95
C THR A 44 7.15 9.20 17.06
N ARG A 45 6.34 9.59 16.06
CA ARG A 45 5.58 10.85 16.11
C ARG A 45 4.50 10.78 17.19
N ALA A 46 4.32 11.85 17.92
CA ALA A 46 3.17 11.96 18.83
C ALA A 46 1.84 11.84 18.08
N PRO A 47 0.80 11.20 18.68
CA PRO A 47 -0.50 11.09 18.07
C PRO A 47 -1.12 12.48 17.84
N ARG A 48 -1.83 12.64 16.73
CA ARG A 48 -2.65 13.82 16.45
C ARG A 48 -4.04 13.68 17.09
N PRO A 49 -4.76 14.79 17.29
CA PRO A 49 -6.14 14.72 17.78
C PRO A 49 -6.99 13.75 16.93
N GLY A 50 -7.63 12.79 17.61
CA GLY A 50 -8.49 11.77 16.97
C GLY A 50 -7.76 10.53 16.45
N GLU A 51 -6.44 10.48 16.45
CA GLU A 51 -5.70 9.25 16.16
C GLU A 51 -5.73 8.29 17.36
N ILE A 52 -5.86 7.00 17.09
CA ILE A 52 -5.99 5.92 18.08
C ILE A 52 -4.83 4.95 17.90
N ASP A 53 -4.13 4.65 19.01
CA ASP A 53 -3.08 3.65 19.03
C ASP A 53 -3.59 2.26 18.63
N GLY A 54 -2.80 1.55 17.82
CA GLY A 54 -3.16 0.24 17.29
C GLY A 54 -4.18 0.25 16.14
N ARG A 55 -4.77 1.41 15.82
CA ARG A 55 -5.70 1.59 14.70
C ARG A 55 -5.11 2.45 13.58
N ASP A 56 -4.65 3.66 13.94
CA ASP A 56 -4.10 4.60 12.98
C ASP A 56 -2.59 4.42 12.84
N TYR A 57 -1.92 4.23 13.98
CA TYR A 57 -0.50 3.86 14.12
C TYR A 57 -0.31 3.09 15.44
N TYR A 58 0.78 2.34 15.53
CA TYR A 58 1.40 1.98 16.81
C TYR A 58 2.37 3.11 17.19
N PHE A 59 2.00 3.90 18.21
CA PHE A 59 2.83 5.01 18.67
C PHE A 59 3.89 4.51 19.65
N LEU A 60 5.15 4.52 19.24
CA LEU A 60 6.26 4.01 20.00
C LEU A 60 7.16 5.17 20.50
N THR A 61 7.83 4.96 21.63
CA THR A 61 8.95 5.83 22.00
C THR A 61 10.12 5.59 21.05
N PRO A 62 11.06 6.55 20.88
CA PRO A 62 12.27 6.34 20.09
C PRO A 62 13.04 5.08 20.51
N GLU A 63 13.16 4.83 21.81
CA GLU A 63 13.87 3.67 22.38
C GLU A 63 13.18 2.36 21.99
N ALA A 64 11.86 2.28 22.16
CA ALA A 64 11.08 1.08 21.80
C ALA A 64 11.13 0.80 20.29
N PHE A 65 11.16 1.86 19.46
CA PHE A 65 11.33 1.71 18.02
C PHE A 65 12.72 1.18 17.68
N ASP A 66 13.79 1.73 18.27
CA ASP A 66 15.16 1.30 18.05
C ASP A 66 15.38 -0.17 18.48
N GLU A 67 14.82 -0.56 19.62
CA GLU A 67 14.82 -1.97 20.05
C GLU A 67 14.12 -2.87 19.06
N ALA A 68 12.97 -2.47 18.51
CA ALA A 68 12.25 -3.22 17.50
C ALA A 68 13.05 -3.33 16.19
N ALA A 69 13.74 -2.26 15.80
CA ALA A 69 14.60 -2.25 14.61
C ALA A 69 15.79 -3.20 14.78
N VAL A 70 16.47 -3.17 15.92
CA VAL A 70 17.60 -4.08 16.25
C VAL A 70 17.15 -5.54 16.23
N ARG A 71 15.95 -5.85 16.71
CA ARG A 71 15.36 -7.20 16.65
C ARG A 71 14.89 -7.61 15.25
N GLY A 72 15.02 -6.74 14.24
CA GLY A 72 14.56 -7.02 12.87
C GLY A 72 13.06 -7.18 12.74
N ALA A 73 12.27 -6.51 13.61
CA ALA A 73 10.80 -6.61 13.63
C ALA A 73 10.13 -5.91 12.45
N PHE A 74 10.82 -4.97 11.81
CA PHE A 74 10.28 -4.23 10.67
C PHE A 74 10.57 -4.93 9.33
N ALA A 75 9.60 -4.90 8.44
CA ALA A 75 9.75 -5.21 7.02
C ALA A 75 10.54 -4.09 6.31
N GLU A 76 10.26 -2.87 6.70
CA GLU A 76 10.98 -1.65 6.33
C GLU A 76 10.81 -0.60 7.42
N TRP A 77 11.70 0.38 7.47
CA TRP A 77 11.52 1.60 8.25
C TRP A 77 12.31 2.76 7.64
N ALA A 78 11.86 3.98 7.88
CA ALA A 78 12.48 5.21 7.39
C ALA A 78 12.32 6.37 8.39
N ILE A 79 13.16 7.39 8.22
CA ILE A 79 13.02 8.66 8.94
C ILE A 79 12.35 9.67 8.00
N VAL A 80 11.17 10.14 8.41
CA VAL A 80 10.36 11.10 7.64
C VAL A 80 10.08 12.31 8.52
N HIS A 81 10.52 13.47 8.08
CA HIS A 81 10.36 14.73 8.83
C HIS A 81 10.82 14.64 10.32
N GLY A 82 11.94 13.94 10.55
CA GLY A 82 12.52 13.79 11.89
C GLY A 82 11.89 12.74 12.79
N ASN A 83 10.81 12.06 12.34
CA ASN A 83 10.20 10.94 13.05
C ASN A 83 10.49 9.62 12.34
N ARG A 84 10.54 8.53 13.09
CA ARG A 84 10.66 7.19 12.54
C ARG A 84 9.29 6.65 12.18
N TYR A 85 9.21 5.95 11.04
CA TYR A 85 8.04 5.20 10.60
C TYR A 85 8.49 3.82 10.16
N GLY A 86 7.68 2.80 10.38
CA GLY A 86 8.05 1.44 9.97
C GLY A 86 6.86 0.51 9.89
N THR A 87 6.94 -0.44 8.98
CA THR A 87 5.95 -1.51 8.77
C THR A 87 6.40 -2.77 9.50
N LEU A 88 5.61 -3.24 10.44
CA LEU A 88 5.90 -4.47 11.18
C LEU A 88 5.70 -5.71 10.31
N LYS A 89 6.67 -6.62 10.29
CA LYS A 89 6.56 -7.92 9.60
C LYS A 89 5.31 -8.68 10.05
N ARG A 90 5.04 -8.72 11.36
CA ARG A 90 3.86 -9.40 11.93
C ARG A 90 2.53 -8.87 11.40
N GLU A 91 2.44 -7.56 11.07
CA GLU A 91 1.22 -6.99 10.50
C GLU A 91 1.01 -7.44 9.05
N VAL A 92 2.09 -7.47 8.26
CA VAL A 92 2.06 -8.01 6.90
C VAL A 92 1.65 -9.48 6.93
N GLU A 93 2.30 -10.28 7.76
CA GLU A 93 2.03 -11.72 7.93
C GLU A 93 0.60 -11.98 8.40
N ARG A 94 0.10 -11.20 9.36
CA ARG A 94 -1.27 -11.32 9.87
C ARG A 94 -2.31 -11.17 8.77
N VAL A 95 -2.14 -10.17 7.90
CA VAL A 95 -3.09 -9.88 6.82
C VAL A 95 -3.00 -10.95 5.73
N ILE A 96 -1.80 -11.33 5.32
CA ILE A 96 -1.57 -12.38 4.31
C ILE A 96 -2.10 -13.74 4.80
N ALA A 97 -1.85 -14.10 6.06
CA ALA A 97 -2.36 -15.34 6.64
C ALA A 97 -3.88 -15.40 6.72
N ALA A 98 -4.55 -14.25 6.79
CA ALA A 98 -6.01 -14.14 6.67
C ALA A 98 -6.53 -14.27 5.22
N GLY A 99 -5.66 -14.55 4.24
CA GLY A 99 -6.02 -14.67 2.83
C GLY A 99 -6.34 -13.35 2.14
N ARG A 100 -5.84 -12.22 2.67
CA ARG A 100 -6.12 -10.87 2.16
C ARG A 100 -4.88 -10.17 1.62
N HIS A 101 -5.04 -9.34 0.58
CA HIS A 101 -4.01 -8.41 0.14
C HIS A 101 -3.70 -7.44 1.26
N VAL A 102 -2.41 -7.21 1.54
CA VAL A 102 -2.00 -6.29 2.61
C VAL A 102 -1.76 -4.90 2.05
N LEU A 103 -2.61 -3.97 2.46
CA LEU A 103 -2.53 -2.57 2.06
C LEU A 103 -1.69 -1.79 3.08
N MET A 104 -0.70 -1.07 2.57
CA MET A 104 0.16 -0.16 3.32
C MET A 104 0.10 1.23 2.72
N ASP A 105 -0.09 2.25 3.55
CA ASP A 105 -0.01 3.64 3.13
C ASP A 105 1.29 4.29 3.63
N ILE A 106 2.39 3.97 2.97
CA ILE A 106 3.75 4.40 3.31
C ILE A 106 4.27 5.50 2.37
N ASP A 107 5.31 6.21 2.81
CA ASP A 107 5.94 7.22 1.98
C ASP A 107 6.87 6.62 0.92
N VAL A 108 7.46 7.45 0.08
CA VAL A 108 8.32 7.01 -1.02
C VAL A 108 9.58 6.27 -0.53
N GLN A 109 10.16 6.71 0.60
CA GLN A 109 11.36 6.06 1.14
C GLN A 109 11.03 4.67 1.69
N GLY A 110 9.94 4.57 2.45
CA GLY A 110 9.42 3.28 2.93
C GLY A 110 9.03 2.36 1.78
N ALA A 111 8.40 2.88 0.71
CA ALA A 111 8.04 2.11 -0.47
C ALA A 111 9.27 1.49 -1.16
N ARG A 112 10.33 2.26 -1.33
CA ARG A 112 11.60 1.75 -1.88
C ARG A 112 12.20 0.65 -1.00
N ALA A 113 12.29 0.89 0.31
CA ALA A 113 12.84 -0.08 1.25
C ALA A 113 12.01 -1.36 1.31
N PHE A 114 10.67 -1.24 1.33
CA PHE A 114 9.77 -2.38 1.34
C PHE A 114 9.89 -3.21 0.06
N SER A 115 10.00 -2.57 -1.11
CA SER A 115 10.10 -3.27 -2.41
C SER A 115 11.39 -4.09 -2.56
N VAL A 116 12.45 -3.76 -1.83
CA VAL A 116 13.66 -4.60 -1.78
C VAL A 116 13.38 -5.92 -1.05
N ALA A 117 12.61 -5.89 0.04
CA ALA A 117 12.27 -7.08 0.81
C ALA A 117 11.10 -7.89 0.18
N PHE A 118 10.20 -7.20 -0.53
CA PHE A 118 9.00 -7.76 -1.16
C PHE A 118 8.89 -7.29 -2.61
N PRO A 119 9.68 -7.87 -3.54
CA PRO A 119 9.72 -7.44 -4.95
C PRO A 119 8.38 -7.64 -5.69
N ASP A 120 7.51 -8.51 -5.19
CA ASP A 120 6.18 -8.76 -5.75
C ASP A 120 5.11 -7.76 -5.28
N ALA A 121 5.49 -6.77 -4.46
CA ALA A 121 4.56 -5.74 -4.00
C ALA A 121 4.10 -4.86 -5.17
N VAL A 122 2.79 -4.62 -5.24
CA VAL A 122 2.19 -3.70 -6.23
C VAL A 122 2.28 -2.28 -5.70
N ARG A 123 2.96 -1.39 -6.41
CA ARG A 123 3.16 0.00 -6.00
C ARG A 123 2.25 0.93 -6.80
N ILE A 124 1.42 1.67 -6.09
CA ILE A 124 0.46 2.61 -6.67
C ILE A 124 0.75 4.00 -6.12
N PHE A 125 1.07 4.94 -6.99
CA PHE A 125 1.24 6.34 -6.61
C PHE A 125 -0.06 7.12 -6.79
N ILE A 126 -0.47 7.83 -5.75
CA ILE A 126 -1.64 8.69 -5.78
C ILE A 126 -1.17 10.11 -6.08
N LEU A 127 -1.47 10.56 -7.29
CA LEU A 127 -1.10 11.87 -7.79
C LEU A 127 -2.23 12.87 -7.55
N PRO A 128 -1.97 14.05 -6.96
CA PRO A 128 -2.95 15.12 -6.92
C PRO A 128 -3.26 15.61 -8.34
N PRO A 129 -4.48 16.15 -8.59
CA PRO A 129 -4.90 16.54 -9.93
C PRO A 129 -4.11 17.72 -10.50
N SER A 130 -3.56 18.56 -9.63
CA SER A 130 -2.70 19.68 -10.03
C SER A 130 -1.80 20.13 -8.87
N GLY A 131 -0.75 20.88 -9.20
CA GLY A 131 0.10 21.54 -8.22
C GLY A 131 -0.67 22.57 -7.37
N GLY A 132 -1.66 23.28 -7.96
CA GLY A 132 -2.52 24.23 -7.24
C GLY A 132 -3.31 23.55 -6.12
N VAL A 133 -3.99 22.44 -6.43
CA VAL A 133 -4.75 21.66 -5.43
C VAL A 133 -3.83 21.12 -4.35
N LEU A 134 -2.61 20.69 -4.70
CA LEU A 134 -1.65 20.22 -3.70
C LEU A 134 -1.21 21.36 -2.78
N LEU A 135 -0.90 22.54 -3.33
CA LEU A 135 -0.53 23.72 -2.54
C LEU A 135 -1.63 24.14 -1.57
N GLU A 136 -2.88 24.17 -2.02
CA GLU A 136 -4.03 24.45 -1.15
C GLU A 136 -4.16 23.46 0.01
N ARG A 137 -4.04 22.15 -0.27
CA ARG A 137 -4.09 21.09 0.76
C ARG A 137 -2.92 21.18 1.74
N LEU A 138 -1.73 21.58 1.28
CA LEU A 138 -0.58 21.83 2.13
C LEU A 138 -0.79 23.05 3.03
N ALA A 139 -1.36 24.13 2.48
CA ALA A 139 -1.63 25.37 3.23
C ALA A 139 -2.69 25.17 4.34
N MET A 140 -3.76 24.42 4.08
CA MET A 140 -4.81 24.14 5.09
C MET A 140 -4.30 23.38 6.32
N ARG A 141 -3.18 22.69 6.21
CA ARG A 141 -2.54 21.96 7.35
C ARG A 141 -1.49 22.79 8.07
N ALA A 142 -1.26 24.04 7.63
CA ALA A 142 -0.17 24.86 8.15
C ALA A 142 -0.71 25.84 9.21
N SER A 143 -0.31 25.61 10.47
CA SER A 143 -0.25 26.62 11.52
C SER A 143 1.19 27.19 11.65
N GLU A 144 1.99 27.17 10.58
CA GLU A 144 3.46 27.18 10.64
C GLU A 144 4.05 28.39 9.89
N SER A 145 5.35 28.65 10.13
CA SER A 145 6.10 29.73 9.47
C SER A 145 6.20 29.52 7.94
N ALA A 146 6.44 30.61 7.20
CA ALA A 146 6.68 30.55 5.75
C ALA A 146 7.83 29.61 5.36
N ALA A 147 8.86 29.52 6.20
CA ALA A 147 10.01 28.63 5.99
C ALA A 147 9.61 27.14 6.08
N SER A 148 8.75 26.77 7.04
CA SER A 148 8.22 25.42 7.17
C SER A 148 7.33 25.05 5.99
N PHE A 149 6.46 25.96 5.55
CA PHE A 149 5.64 25.76 4.35
C PHE A 149 6.51 25.52 3.10
N ALA A 150 7.54 26.35 2.87
CA ALA A 150 8.44 26.21 1.73
C ALA A 150 9.20 24.85 1.75
N LEU A 151 9.59 24.35 2.94
CA LEU A 151 10.20 23.04 3.08
C LEU A 151 9.22 21.92 2.70
N ARG A 152 7.96 22.01 3.14
CA ARG A 152 6.91 21.04 2.80
C ARG A 152 6.61 21.01 1.30
N VAL A 153 6.60 22.16 0.65
CA VAL A 153 6.43 22.25 -0.81
C VAL A 153 7.59 21.58 -1.55
N ARG A 154 8.84 21.80 -1.10
CA ARG A 154 10.01 21.12 -1.68
C ARG A 154 9.92 19.59 -1.50
N ASN A 155 9.59 19.12 -0.31
CA ASN A 155 9.44 17.69 -0.05
C ASN A 155 8.32 17.10 -0.92
N ALA A 156 7.17 17.76 -1.02
CA ALA A 156 6.07 17.31 -1.86
C ALA A 156 6.44 17.26 -3.36
N ARG A 157 7.26 18.21 -3.85
CA ARG A 157 7.81 18.17 -5.21
C ARG A 157 8.66 16.91 -5.44
N ASP A 158 9.54 16.60 -4.50
CA ASP A 158 10.43 15.44 -4.61
C ASP A 158 9.65 14.12 -4.48
N GLU A 159 8.61 14.09 -3.63
CA GLU A 159 7.67 12.96 -3.54
C GLU A 159 6.89 12.77 -4.85
N VAL A 160 6.42 13.86 -5.49
CA VAL A 160 5.74 13.78 -6.80
C VAL A 160 6.68 13.28 -7.88
N ALA A 161 7.94 13.71 -7.89
CA ALA A 161 8.94 13.24 -8.86
C ALA A 161 9.17 11.72 -8.79
N ALA A 162 9.01 11.12 -7.61
CA ALA A 162 9.13 9.68 -7.43
C ALA A 162 7.96 8.86 -8.03
N ALA A 163 6.90 9.49 -8.53
CA ALA A 163 5.80 8.80 -9.21
C ALA A 163 6.27 7.93 -10.40
N HIS A 164 7.37 8.29 -11.04
CA HIS A 164 7.99 7.52 -12.12
C HIS A 164 8.54 6.15 -11.71
N GLU A 165 8.67 5.89 -10.41
CA GLU A 165 9.18 4.63 -9.87
C GLU A 165 8.07 3.60 -9.60
N TYR A 166 6.81 3.97 -9.82
CA TYR A 166 5.64 3.15 -9.49
C TYR A 166 5.06 2.49 -10.73
N GLU A 167 4.56 1.27 -10.57
CA GLU A 167 3.90 0.53 -11.66
C GLU A 167 2.59 1.21 -12.07
N TYR A 168 1.89 1.82 -11.10
CA TYR A 168 0.61 2.47 -11.34
C TYR A 168 0.59 3.89 -10.77
N VAL A 169 -0.05 4.79 -11.50
CA VAL A 169 -0.34 6.16 -11.04
C VAL A 169 -1.83 6.42 -11.15
N VAL A 170 -2.44 6.79 -10.05
CA VAL A 170 -3.87 7.12 -9.96
C VAL A 170 -4.03 8.59 -9.61
N VAL A 171 -4.69 9.35 -10.48
CA VAL A 171 -4.96 10.78 -10.26
C VAL A 171 -6.16 10.95 -9.33
N ASN A 172 -5.95 11.54 -8.16
CA ASN A 172 -6.97 11.73 -7.13
C ASN A 172 -7.75 13.04 -7.35
N ASN A 173 -8.59 13.06 -8.38
CA ASN A 173 -9.57 14.14 -8.61
C ASN A 173 -10.77 13.99 -7.68
N GLU A 174 -11.32 12.78 -7.61
CA GLU A 174 -12.51 12.39 -6.86
C GLU A 174 -12.19 11.10 -6.11
N LEU A 175 -12.53 11.05 -4.82
CA LEU A 175 -12.18 9.93 -3.93
C LEU A 175 -12.72 8.59 -4.46
N GLU A 176 -14.01 8.56 -4.78
CA GLU A 176 -14.71 7.35 -5.23
C GLU A 176 -14.11 6.80 -6.51
N ARG A 177 -13.77 7.69 -7.45
CA ARG A 177 -13.14 7.30 -8.71
C ARG A 177 -11.73 6.76 -8.52
N ALA A 178 -10.94 7.38 -7.63
CA ALA A 178 -9.59 6.91 -7.32
C ALA A 178 -9.64 5.53 -6.64
N VAL A 179 -10.58 5.32 -5.71
CA VAL A 179 -10.79 4.02 -5.04
C VAL A 179 -11.19 2.95 -6.06
N ALA A 180 -12.13 3.24 -6.98
CA ALA A 180 -12.55 2.31 -8.02
C ALA A 180 -11.40 1.94 -8.97
N GLN A 181 -10.55 2.90 -9.37
CA GLN A 181 -9.37 2.61 -10.19
C GLN A 181 -8.37 1.70 -9.45
N ILE A 182 -8.11 1.94 -8.17
CA ILE A 182 -7.23 1.08 -7.38
C ILE A 182 -7.83 -0.32 -7.24
N ALA A 183 -9.13 -0.43 -6.99
CA ALA A 183 -9.82 -1.72 -6.95
C ALA A 183 -9.63 -2.51 -8.25
N SER A 184 -9.79 -1.86 -9.40
CA SER A 184 -9.57 -2.48 -10.72
C SER A 184 -8.11 -2.92 -10.93
N ILE A 185 -7.14 -2.16 -10.44
CA ILE A 185 -5.71 -2.55 -10.45
C ILE A 185 -5.51 -3.83 -9.63
N LEU A 186 -6.09 -3.91 -8.42
CA LEU A 186 -5.97 -5.09 -7.57
C LEU A 186 -6.59 -6.32 -8.22
N ASP A 187 -7.74 -6.17 -8.88
CA ASP A 187 -8.41 -7.26 -9.60
C ASP A 187 -7.54 -7.76 -10.78
N ALA A 188 -6.95 -6.85 -11.55
CA ALA A 188 -6.06 -7.19 -12.66
C ALA A 188 -4.77 -7.86 -12.16
N GLU A 189 -4.15 -7.35 -11.11
CA GLU A 189 -2.97 -7.94 -10.50
C GLU A 189 -3.26 -9.31 -9.90
N GLY A 190 -4.42 -9.51 -9.28
CA GLY A 190 -4.85 -10.81 -8.75
C GLY A 190 -5.10 -11.85 -9.83
N ALA A 191 -5.43 -11.43 -11.05
CA ALA A 191 -5.67 -12.30 -12.22
C ALA A 191 -4.38 -12.64 -12.99
N ARG A 192 -3.22 -12.10 -12.63
CA ARG A 192 -1.95 -12.43 -13.27
C ARG A 192 -1.63 -13.92 -13.10
N ARG A 193 -1.14 -14.54 -14.19
CA ARG A 193 -0.83 -15.98 -14.23
C ARG A 193 0.11 -16.41 -13.09
N ASP A 194 1.14 -15.62 -12.82
CA ASP A 194 2.14 -15.87 -11.79
C ASP A 194 1.60 -15.78 -10.35
N ARG A 195 0.42 -15.20 -10.17
CA ARG A 195 -0.29 -15.08 -8.88
C ARG A 195 -1.42 -16.12 -8.71
N LEU A 196 -1.70 -16.96 -9.70
CA LEU A 196 -2.76 -17.96 -9.62
C LEU A 196 -2.19 -19.31 -9.17
N ARG A 197 -2.58 -19.74 -7.96
CA ARG A 197 -2.24 -21.08 -7.46
C ARG A 197 -3.06 -22.15 -8.19
N ALA A 198 -2.44 -23.31 -8.40
CA ALA A 198 -3.06 -24.48 -9.04
C ALA A 198 -3.56 -24.24 -10.49
N LEU A 199 -3.14 -23.16 -11.13
CA LEU A 199 -3.55 -22.86 -12.51
C LEU A 199 -3.12 -23.97 -13.49
N ASP A 200 -1.86 -24.40 -13.42
CA ASP A 200 -1.33 -25.44 -14.31
C ASP A 200 -2.10 -26.77 -14.11
N SER A 201 -2.39 -27.16 -12.88
CA SER A 201 -3.21 -28.35 -12.59
C SER A 201 -4.66 -28.20 -13.10
N GLN A 202 -5.21 -27.00 -13.08
CA GLN A 202 -6.53 -26.76 -13.65
C GLN A 202 -6.52 -26.86 -15.17
N ILE A 203 -5.48 -26.32 -15.81
CA ILE A 203 -5.27 -26.43 -17.26
C ILE A 203 -5.16 -27.90 -17.67
N ASP A 204 -4.31 -28.68 -16.97
CA ASP A 204 -4.11 -30.10 -17.24
C ASP A 204 -5.41 -30.91 -17.09
N SER A 205 -6.23 -30.58 -16.07
CA SER A 205 -7.54 -31.21 -15.89
C SER A 205 -8.47 -30.94 -17.06
N VAL A 206 -8.54 -29.69 -17.54
CA VAL A 206 -9.35 -29.32 -18.69
C VAL A 206 -8.89 -30.06 -19.97
N ILE A 207 -7.58 -30.13 -20.19
CA ILE A 207 -7.00 -30.86 -21.34
C ILE A 207 -7.36 -32.34 -21.26
N ALA A 208 -7.18 -32.97 -20.09
CA ALA A 208 -7.54 -34.40 -19.94
C ALA A 208 -9.02 -34.69 -20.18
N GLU A 209 -9.93 -33.81 -19.77
CA GLU A 209 -11.36 -33.92 -20.03
C GLU A 209 -11.67 -33.81 -21.53
N LEU A 210 -10.98 -32.91 -22.24
CA LEU A 210 -11.13 -32.75 -23.69
C LEU A 210 -10.59 -33.97 -24.48
N ASP A 211 -9.42 -34.48 -24.09
CA ASP A 211 -8.80 -35.64 -24.70
C ASP A 211 -9.67 -36.90 -24.52
N ALA A 212 -10.28 -37.07 -23.35
CA ALA A 212 -11.22 -38.17 -23.11
C ALA A 212 -12.45 -38.09 -23.98
N ALA A 213 -12.97 -36.89 -24.29
CA ALA A 213 -14.10 -36.69 -25.16
C ALA A 213 -13.79 -37.01 -26.64
N VAL A 214 -12.54 -36.73 -27.08
CA VAL A 214 -12.07 -37.07 -28.45
C VAL A 214 -11.78 -38.57 -28.61
N GLY A 215 -11.17 -39.18 -27.55
CA GLY A 215 -10.82 -40.60 -27.59
C GLY A 215 -12.01 -41.55 -27.45
N GLY A 216 -13.19 -41.06 -27.04
CA GLY A 216 -14.44 -41.83 -26.91
C GLY A 216 -15.38 -41.74 -28.14
N ALA A 217 -15.00 -40.99 -29.18
CA ALA A 217 -15.71 -40.84 -30.45
C ALA A 217 -15.07 -41.73 -31.53
#